data_8270a7adfe5342c37430712f46d1f374
#
_entry.id   8270a7adfe5342c37430712f46d1f374
#
_cell.length_a   1.000
_cell.length_b   1.000
_cell.length_c   1.000
_cell.angle_alpha   90.00
_cell.angle_beta   90.00
_cell.angle_gamma   90.00
#
_symmetry.space_group_name_H-M   'P 1'
#
loop_
_entity.id
_entity.type
_entity.pdbx_description
1 polymer ?
#
loop_
_entity_poly.entity_id
_entity_poly.type
_entity_poly.pdbx_seq_one_letter_code
_entity_poly.pdbx_strand_id
1 'polypeptide(L)'
;IGLGIGEPDFDTPTHIADAGVDAIRNGFTRYTAVEGIPELKDAIIAKFKRDNGIAYTRPQILASTGAKQTIYNLFMAVVDPGDEVVIPAPYWVSYPDMALLADGVPVMPYAGPEQGYKITAAQLEAAITAKTRVFMLNSPSNPTGAAYTRAELEALGAVLRKHPRVIVATSPSL
;
A
#
# COMPACT_ATOMS: atom_id res chain seq x y z
N ILE A 1 9.66 -18.05 22.22
CA ILE A 1 8.89 -16.91 21.71
C ILE A 1 9.40 -16.64 20.29
N GLY A 2 8.53 -16.80 19.29
CA GLY A 2 8.84 -16.46 17.91
C GLY A 2 8.62 -14.96 17.69
N LEU A 3 9.61 -14.27 17.11
CA LEU A 3 9.54 -12.84 16.77
C LEU A 3 9.70 -12.60 15.26
N GLY A 4 9.64 -13.66 14.46
CA GLY A 4 9.90 -13.58 13.02
C GLY A 4 8.68 -13.29 12.15
N ILE A 5 7.47 -13.51 12.66
CA ILE A 5 6.20 -13.28 11.93
C ILE A 5 5.22 -12.65 12.90
N GLY A 6 4.54 -11.59 12.44
CA GLY A 6 3.43 -10.96 13.16
C GLY A 6 2.10 -11.34 12.51
N GLU A 7 1.15 -11.79 13.31
CA GLU A 7 -0.24 -12.02 12.92
C GLU A 7 -1.19 -11.51 14.01
N PRO A 8 -2.44 -11.17 13.68
CA PRO A 8 -3.44 -10.79 14.70
C PRO A 8 -3.70 -11.91 15.70
N ASP A 9 -3.83 -11.56 16.98
CA ASP A 9 -4.17 -12.50 18.07
C ASP A 9 -5.67 -12.87 18.10
N PHE A 10 -6.48 -12.26 17.28
CA PHE A 10 -7.93 -12.43 17.26
C PHE A 10 -8.35 -13.28 16.07
N ASP A 11 -9.27 -14.21 16.32
CA ASP A 11 -9.94 -14.95 15.27
C ASP A 11 -10.82 -14.03 14.40
N THR A 12 -11.14 -14.50 13.20
CA THR A 12 -12.11 -13.82 12.34
C THR A 12 -13.44 -13.67 13.09
N PRO A 13 -14.04 -12.47 13.16
CA PRO A 13 -15.33 -12.28 13.79
C PRO A 13 -16.39 -13.24 13.24
N THR A 14 -17.19 -13.84 14.13
CA THR A 14 -18.14 -14.93 13.80
C THR A 14 -19.05 -14.56 12.62
N HIS A 15 -19.61 -13.34 12.61
CA HIS A 15 -20.48 -12.91 11.52
C HIS A 15 -19.81 -12.84 10.14
N ILE A 16 -18.50 -12.61 10.10
CA ILE A 16 -17.70 -12.62 8.86
C ILE A 16 -17.41 -14.07 8.44
N ALA A 17 -17.04 -14.92 9.41
CA ALA A 17 -16.82 -16.35 9.16
C ALA A 17 -18.11 -17.01 8.63
N ASP A 18 -19.25 -16.75 9.27
CA ASP A 18 -20.54 -17.28 8.87
C ASP A 18 -20.93 -16.84 7.45
N ALA A 19 -20.72 -15.57 7.10
CA ALA A 19 -20.93 -15.07 5.74
C ALA A 19 -20.10 -15.83 4.70
N GLY A 20 -18.84 -16.17 5.02
CA GLY A 20 -17.98 -16.99 4.16
C GLY A 20 -18.51 -18.43 4.01
N VAL A 21 -18.95 -19.05 5.10
CA VAL A 21 -19.57 -20.39 5.10
C VAL A 21 -20.86 -20.39 4.26
N ASP A 22 -21.70 -19.38 4.42
CA ASP A 22 -22.94 -19.25 3.67
C ASP A 22 -22.70 -19.03 2.17
N ALA A 23 -21.68 -18.25 1.81
CA ALA A 23 -21.28 -18.10 0.41
C ALA A 23 -20.91 -19.44 -0.23
N ILE A 24 -20.15 -20.27 0.47
CA ILE A 24 -19.78 -21.63 0.00
C ILE A 24 -21.02 -22.50 -0.13
N ARG A 25 -21.89 -22.56 0.89
CA ARG A 25 -23.13 -23.36 0.89
C ARG A 25 -24.10 -22.96 -0.20
N ASN A 26 -24.15 -21.68 -0.53
CA ASN A 26 -24.99 -21.12 -1.59
C ASN A 26 -24.37 -21.25 -3.00
N GLY A 27 -23.23 -21.95 -3.13
CA GLY A 27 -22.59 -22.22 -4.42
C GLY A 27 -21.84 -21.03 -5.02
N PHE A 28 -21.50 -20.02 -4.20
CA PHE A 28 -20.68 -18.88 -4.63
C PHE A 28 -19.19 -19.26 -4.72
N THR A 29 -18.90 -20.23 -5.60
CA THR A 29 -17.59 -20.89 -5.74
C THR A 29 -17.10 -20.95 -7.18
N ARG A 30 -17.70 -20.14 -8.07
CA ARG A 30 -17.36 -20.08 -9.49
C ARG A 30 -16.52 -18.84 -9.79
N TYR A 31 -16.00 -18.75 -11.02
CA TYR A 31 -15.29 -17.57 -11.49
C TYR A 31 -16.16 -16.30 -11.39
N THR A 32 -15.52 -15.21 -11.04
CA THR A 32 -16.10 -13.87 -10.99
C THR A 32 -15.30 -12.93 -11.92
N ALA A 33 -15.70 -11.66 -11.97
CA ALA A 33 -14.88 -10.65 -12.63
C ALA A 33 -13.49 -10.56 -11.96
N VAL A 34 -12.45 -10.38 -12.77
CA VAL A 34 -11.04 -10.38 -12.31
C VAL A 34 -10.79 -9.28 -11.28
N GLU A 35 -11.43 -8.14 -11.48
CA GLU A 35 -11.30 -6.96 -10.62
C GLU A 35 -12.18 -6.99 -9.37
N GLY A 36 -12.91 -8.08 -9.13
CA GLY A 36 -13.84 -8.24 -8.02
C GLY A 36 -15.30 -8.05 -8.40
N ILE A 37 -16.17 -8.60 -7.57
CA ILE A 37 -17.63 -8.52 -7.78
C ILE A 37 -18.14 -7.11 -7.49
N PRO A 38 -19.25 -6.67 -8.15
CA PRO A 38 -19.82 -5.34 -7.94
C PRO A 38 -20.15 -5.04 -6.48
N GLU A 39 -20.68 -6.01 -5.75
CA GLU A 39 -21.08 -5.88 -4.36
C GLU A 39 -19.89 -5.58 -3.45
N LEU A 40 -18.74 -6.23 -3.67
CA LEU A 40 -17.51 -5.95 -2.94
C LEU A 40 -16.97 -4.56 -3.26
N LYS A 41 -16.97 -4.17 -4.55
CA LYS A 41 -16.55 -2.84 -4.98
C LYS A 41 -17.41 -1.74 -4.36
N ASP A 42 -18.72 -1.92 -4.32
CA ASP A 42 -19.65 -0.97 -3.70
C ASP A 42 -19.43 -0.86 -2.18
N ALA A 43 -19.18 -1.98 -1.51
CA ALA A 43 -18.83 -1.98 -0.09
C ALA A 43 -17.53 -1.23 0.20
N ILE A 44 -16.50 -1.42 -0.64
CA ILE A 44 -15.23 -0.68 -0.57
C ILE A 44 -15.46 0.81 -0.77
N ILE A 45 -16.23 1.21 -1.78
CA ILE A 45 -16.57 2.62 -2.06
C ILE A 45 -17.31 3.25 -0.87
N ALA A 46 -18.31 2.55 -0.33
CA ALA A 46 -19.07 3.01 0.82
C ALA A 46 -18.17 3.19 2.06
N LYS A 47 -17.24 2.26 2.29
CA LYS A 47 -16.25 2.33 3.37
C LYS A 47 -15.34 3.56 3.22
N PHE A 48 -14.76 3.79 2.06
CA PHE A 48 -13.89 4.95 1.83
C PHE A 48 -14.63 6.27 1.99
N LYS A 49 -15.88 6.34 1.53
CA LYS A 49 -16.71 7.53 1.72
C LYS A 49 -17.02 7.77 3.19
N ARG A 50 -17.42 6.73 3.93
CA ARG A 50 -17.79 6.81 5.35
C ARG A 50 -16.59 7.18 6.23
N ASP A 51 -15.46 6.50 6.06
CA ASP A 51 -14.33 6.54 7.00
C ASP A 51 -13.29 7.59 6.61
N ASN A 52 -13.14 7.88 5.33
CA ASN A 52 -12.10 8.75 4.80
C ASN A 52 -12.63 10.01 4.09
N GLY A 53 -13.92 10.10 3.84
CA GLY A 53 -14.52 11.21 3.08
C GLY A 53 -14.15 11.21 1.58
N ILE A 54 -13.61 10.10 1.07
CA ILE A 54 -13.15 9.99 -0.31
C ILE A 54 -14.20 9.24 -1.13
N ALA A 55 -14.60 9.83 -2.27
CA ALA A 55 -15.54 9.22 -3.20
C ALA A 55 -14.78 8.54 -4.34
N TYR A 56 -15.06 7.26 -4.54
CA TYR A 56 -14.58 6.47 -5.69
C TYR A 56 -15.75 5.97 -6.54
N THR A 57 -15.44 5.55 -7.76
CA THR A 57 -16.36 4.83 -8.66
C THR A 57 -15.88 3.40 -8.86
N ARG A 58 -16.77 2.48 -9.30
CA ARG A 58 -16.40 1.07 -9.50
C ARG A 58 -15.16 0.85 -10.39
N PRO A 59 -14.95 1.59 -11.52
CA PRO A 59 -13.74 1.46 -12.32
C PRO A 59 -12.44 1.82 -11.61
N GLN A 60 -12.50 2.55 -10.49
CA GLN A 60 -11.33 2.93 -9.68
C GLN A 60 -11.02 1.91 -8.59
N ILE A 61 -11.80 0.84 -8.48
CA ILE A 61 -11.62 -0.20 -7.46
C ILE A 61 -11.22 -1.52 -8.13
N LEU A 62 -10.18 -2.12 -7.60
CA LEU A 62 -9.72 -3.47 -7.94
C LEU A 62 -9.48 -4.24 -6.67
N ALA A 63 -10.10 -5.41 -6.55
CA ALA A 63 -9.88 -6.34 -5.45
C ALA A 63 -8.73 -7.29 -5.79
N SER A 64 -7.86 -7.57 -4.83
CA SER A 64 -6.72 -8.48 -4.98
C SER A 64 -6.61 -9.43 -3.79
N THR A 65 -5.85 -10.51 -3.95
CA THR A 65 -5.59 -11.45 -2.87
C THR A 65 -4.47 -10.90 -1.97
N GLY A 66 -4.84 -9.94 -1.11
CA GLY A 66 -3.95 -9.30 -0.15
C GLY A 66 -3.09 -8.17 -0.75
N ALA A 67 -2.51 -7.35 0.16
CA ALA A 67 -1.70 -6.19 -0.22
C ALA A 67 -0.47 -6.53 -1.05
N LYS A 68 0.11 -7.72 -0.84
CA LYS A 68 1.28 -8.18 -1.62
C LYS A 68 0.96 -8.24 -3.11
N GLN A 69 -0.15 -8.88 -3.48
CA GLN A 69 -0.59 -8.94 -4.87
C GLN A 69 -0.93 -7.56 -5.42
N THR A 70 -1.61 -6.73 -4.64
CA THR A 70 -1.99 -5.37 -5.06
C THR A 70 -0.76 -4.53 -5.44
N ILE A 71 0.27 -4.54 -4.58
CA ILE A 71 1.47 -3.73 -4.79
C ILE A 71 2.30 -4.29 -5.94
N TYR A 72 2.45 -5.61 -6.02
CA TYR A 72 3.15 -6.24 -7.14
C TYR A 72 2.47 -5.91 -8.48
N ASN A 73 1.15 -6.06 -8.57
CA ASN A 73 0.39 -5.69 -9.77
C ASN A 73 0.54 -4.21 -10.13
N LEU A 74 0.56 -3.31 -9.12
CA LEU A 74 0.81 -1.89 -9.35
C LEU A 74 2.19 -1.68 -9.98
N PHE A 75 3.24 -2.26 -9.39
CA PHE A 75 4.60 -2.10 -9.92
C PHE A 75 4.72 -2.65 -11.34
N MET A 76 4.20 -3.86 -11.59
CA MET A 76 4.18 -4.43 -12.94
C MET A 76 3.41 -3.60 -13.97
N ALA A 77 2.46 -2.78 -13.54
CA ALA A 77 1.67 -1.94 -14.44
C ALA A 77 2.29 -0.57 -14.72
N VAL A 78 3.15 -0.06 -13.81
CA VAL A 78 3.59 1.35 -13.88
C VAL A 78 5.11 1.54 -13.87
N VAL A 79 5.89 0.51 -13.54
CA VAL A 79 7.35 0.56 -13.50
C VAL A 79 7.92 -0.06 -14.76
N ASP A 80 8.71 0.71 -15.49
CA ASP A 80 9.49 0.24 -16.63
C ASP A 80 10.92 -0.10 -16.20
N PRO A 81 11.68 -0.90 -16.98
CA PRO A 81 13.07 -1.23 -16.67
C PRO A 81 13.93 0.02 -16.42
N GLY A 82 14.53 0.08 -15.23
CA GLY A 82 15.39 1.19 -14.80
C GLY A 82 14.67 2.37 -14.16
N ASP A 83 13.34 2.34 -14.06
CA ASP A 83 12.59 3.29 -13.24
C ASP A 83 12.91 3.12 -11.76
N GLU A 84 12.95 4.22 -11.04
CA GLU A 84 13.22 4.22 -9.61
C GLU A 84 11.94 4.16 -8.79
N VAL A 85 11.96 3.30 -7.76
CA VAL A 85 10.92 3.18 -6.74
C VAL A 85 11.49 3.64 -5.41
N VAL A 86 11.05 4.79 -4.90
CA VAL A 86 11.49 5.32 -3.61
C VAL A 86 10.73 4.64 -2.49
N ILE A 87 11.47 3.95 -1.62
CA ILE A 87 10.97 3.13 -0.51
C ILE A 87 11.65 3.56 0.78
N PRO A 88 11.01 4.37 1.64
CA PRO A 88 11.60 4.77 2.92
C PRO A 88 11.97 3.56 3.80
N ALA A 89 13.19 3.54 4.32
CA ALA A 89 13.66 2.52 5.24
C ALA A 89 13.61 3.02 6.69
N PRO A 90 13.21 2.16 7.68
CA PRO A 90 12.84 0.75 7.58
C PRO A 90 11.52 0.51 6.84
N TYR A 91 11.47 -0.60 6.11
CA TYR A 91 10.34 -0.97 5.25
C TYR A 91 9.93 -2.44 5.42
N TRP A 92 8.74 -2.79 4.96
CA TRP A 92 8.35 -4.17 4.82
C TRP A 92 9.19 -4.87 3.74
N VAL A 93 9.78 -5.98 4.10
CA VAL A 93 10.79 -6.71 3.32
C VAL A 93 10.43 -6.96 1.85
N SER A 94 9.13 -7.07 1.53
CA SER A 94 8.70 -7.38 0.17
C SER A 94 8.72 -6.19 -0.80
N TYR A 95 8.81 -4.93 -0.33
CA TYR A 95 8.74 -3.78 -1.23
C TYR A 95 9.92 -3.72 -2.22
N PRO A 96 11.19 -3.82 -1.77
CA PRO A 96 12.31 -3.80 -2.71
C PRO A 96 12.30 -4.96 -3.68
N ASP A 97 11.94 -6.17 -3.21
CA ASP A 97 11.90 -7.36 -4.05
C ASP A 97 10.86 -7.23 -5.17
N MET A 98 9.69 -6.66 -4.87
CA MET A 98 8.67 -6.39 -5.88
C MET A 98 9.12 -5.36 -6.91
N ALA A 99 9.87 -4.31 -6.49
CA ALA A 99 10.43 -3.33 -7.40
C ALA A 99 11.45 -3.97 -8.34
N LEU A 100 12.34 -4.82 -7.81
CA LEU A 100 13.32 -5.57 -8.59
C LEU A 100 12.65 -6.56 -9.56
N LEU A 101 11.60 -7.25 -9.14
CA LEU A 101 10.84 -8.16 -10.01
C LEU A 101 10.11 -7.44 -11.16
N ALA A 102 9.87 -6.15 -11.01
CA ALA A 102 9.33 -5.29 -12.06
C ALA A 102 10.45 -4.60 -12.89
N ASP A 103 11.70 -5.07 -12.79
CA ASP A 103 12.89 -4.47 -13.43
C ASP A 103 13.18 -3.01 -13.00
N GLY A 104 12.57 -2.58 -11.89
CA GLY A 104 12.78 -1.26 -11.29
C GLY A 104 14.01 -1.23 -10.37
N VAL A 105 14.41 -0.02 -10.00
CA VAL A 105 15.54 0.23 -9.09
C VAL A 105 15.01 0.75 -7.76
N PRO A 106 15.08 -0.01 -6.66
CA PRO A 106 14.68 0.47 -5.35
C PRO A 106 15.66 1.52 -4.82
N VAL A 107 15.15 2.71 -4.46
CA VAL A 107 15.88 3.80 -3.81
C VAL A 107 15.40 3.91 -2.38
N MET A 108 16.28 3.69 -1.40
CA MET A 108 15.86 3.47 -0.01
C MET A 108 16.44 4.56 0.93
N PRO A 109 15.84 5.77 1.00
CA PRO A 109 16.24 6.77 1.99
C PRO A 109 16.03 6.22 3.41
N TYR A 110 17.07 6.29 4.23
CA TYR A 110 17.08 5.74 5.58
C TYR A 110 16.64 6.78 6.61
N ALA A 111 15.82 6.35 7.56
CA ALA A 111 15.44 7.10 8.75
C ALA A 111 15.66 6.24 10.00
N GLY A 112 16.60 6.61 10.84
CA GLY A 112 16.93 5.90 12.06
C GLY A 112 15.99 6.20 13.22
N PRO A 113 16.26 5.59 14.39
CA PRO A 113 15.47 5.81 15.60
C PRO A 113 15.46 7.27 16.06
N GLU A 114 16.53 8.01 15.81
CA GLU A 114 16.67 9.44 16.12
C GLU A 114 15.69 10.32 15.33
N GLN A 115 15.20 9.83 14.19
CA GLN A 115 14.15 10.46 13.36
C GLN A 115 12.76 9.83 13.58
N GLY A 116 12.62 8.92 14.56
CA GLY A 116 11.39 8.17 14.77
C GLY A 116 11.02 7.26 13.57
N TYR A 117 12.02 6.80 12.81
CA TYR A 117 11.87 5.93 11.63
C TYR A 117 11.04 6.54 10.49
N LYS A 118 11.01 7.87 10.38
CA LYS A 118 10.26 8.62 9.37
C LYS A 118 11.20 9.52 8.57
N ILE A 119 11.18 9.42 7.25
CA ILE A 119 11.97 10.32 6.41
C ILE A 119 11.40 11.74 6.44
N THR A 120 12.27 12.72 6.30
CA THR A 120 11.92 14.13 6.15
C THR A 120 11.59 14.49 4.70
N ALA A 121 10.95 15.64 4.50
CA ALA A 121 10.71 16.20 3.17
C ALA A 121 12.02 16.43 2.40
N ALA A 122 13.10 16.83 3.10
CA ALA A 122 14.41 17.02 2.48
C ALA A 122 15.02 15.70 1.98
N GLN A 123 14.87 14.62 2.75
CA GLN A 123 15.31 13.29 2.32
C GLN A 123 14.50 12.77 1.13
N LEU A 124 13.18 13.03 1.10
CA LEU A 124 12.36 12.68 -0.05
C LEU A 124 12.77 13.48 -1.30
N GLU A 125 12.97 14.80 -1.18
CA GLU A 125 13.41 15.66 -2.29
C GLU A 125 14.76 15.16 -2.85
N ALA A 126 15.69 14.80 -1.98
CA ALA A 126 17.00 14.28 -2.38
C ALA A 126 16.95 12.88 -3.03
N ALA A 127 15.94 12.08 -2.70
CA ALA A 127 15.76 10.73 -3.25
C ALA A 127 15.06 10.73 -4.60
N ILE A 128 14.32 11.79 -4.95
CA ILE A 128 13.59 11.87 -6.22
C ILE A 128 14.52 12.33 -7.34
N THR A 129 14.56 11.58 -8.43
CA THR A 129 15.29 11.91 -9.65
C THR A 129 14.35 11.97 -10.87
N ALA A 130 14.92 12.23 -12.05
CA ALA A 130 14.18 12.16 -13.30
C ALA A 130 13.65 10.74 -13.62
N LYS A 131 14.22 9.71 -13.00
CA LYS A 131 13.82 8.30 -13.17
C LYS A 131 12.80 7.83 -12.13
N THR A 132 12.53 8.61 -11.10
CA THR A 132 11.59 8.20 -10.05
C THR A 132 10.17 8.09 -10.61
N ARG A 133 9.63 6.89 -10.50
CA ARG A 133 8.28 6.55 -10.98
C ARG A 133 7.28 6.39 -9.87
N VAL A 134 7.69 5.75 -8.77
CA VAL A 134 6.81 5.47 -7.62
C VAL A 134 7.45 5.92 -6.33
N PHE A 135 6.68 6.50 -5.43
CA PHE A 135 6.99 6.69 -4.02
C PHE A 135 6.06 5.82 -3.18
N MET A 136 6.64 4.89 -2.42
CA MET A 136 5.90 3.98 -1.54
C MET A 136 5.81 4.54 -0.13
N LEU A 137 4.62 4.90 0.34
CA LEU A 137 4.36 5.41 1.67
C LEU A 137 3.61 4.37 2.50
N ASN A 138 4.23 3.89 3.58
CA ASN A 138 3.60 2.99 4.55
C ASN A 138 3.45 3.68 5.91
N SER A 139 2.22 4.00 6.30
CA SER A 139 1.92 4.68 7.57
C SER A 139 0.54 4.27 8.10
N PRO A 140 0.44 3.70 9.31
CA PRO A 140 1.55 3.24 10.17
C PRO A 140 2.48 2.27 9.45
N SER A 141 3.78 2.30 9.75
CA SER A 141 4.80 1.53 9.02
C SER A 141 4.90 0.09 9.54
N ASN A 142 5.07 -0.84 8.63
CA ASN A 142 5.61 -2.17 8.92
C ASN A 142 7.11 -2.15 8.57
N PRO A 143 8.06 -2.45 9.52
CA PRO A 143 7.84 -3.13 10.79
C PRO A 143 7.78 -2.21 12.03
N THR A 144 7.97 -0.89 11.92
CA THR A 144 8.27 -0.02 13.06
C THR A 144 7.05 0.43 13.86
N GLY A 145 5.85 0.38 13.25
CA GLY A 145 4.65 0.97 13.83
C GLY A 145 4.61 2.51 13.78
N ALA A 146 5.68 3.16 13.28
CA ALA A 146 5.76 4.61 13.22
C ALA A 146 4.70 5.18 12.26
N ALA A 147 4.01 6.22 12.71
CA ALA A 147 3.00 6.92 11.90
C ALA A 147 3.40 8.37 11.67
N TYR A 148 3.22 8.82 10.44
CA TYR A 148 3.43 10.23 10.10
C TYR A 148 2.29 11.07 10.65
N THR A 149 2.63 12.22 11.22
CA THR A 149 1.65 13.25 11.58
C THR A 149 1.12 13.95 10.33
N ARG A 150 0.00 14.66 10.47
CA ARG A 150 -0.55 15.47 9.37
C ARG A 150 0.46 16.47 8.83
N ALA A 151 1.18 17.18 9.69
CA ALA A 151 2.18 18.15 9.27
C ALA A 151 3.33 17.52 8.48
N GLU A 152 3.80 16.35 8.90
CA GLU A 152 4.82 15.59 8.17
C GLU A 152 4.31 15.14 6.80
N LEU A 153 3.08 14.63 6.72
CA LEU A 153 2.46 14.25 5.43
C LEU A 153 2.27 15.45 4.50
N GLU A 154 1.89 16.62 5.04
CA GLU A 154 1.76 17.86 4.27
C GLU A 154 3.11 18.32 3.72
N ALA A 155 4.19 18.17 4.49
CA ALA A 155 5.55 18.48 4.05
C ALA A 155 6.01 17.53 2.93
N LEU A 156 5.79 16.21 3.05
CA LEU A 156 6.06 15.25 1.98
C LEU A 156 5.21 15.56 0.74
N GLY A 157 3.93 15.88 0.93
CA GLY A 157 3.02 16.27 -0.15
C GLY A 157 3.46 17.55 -0.88
N ALA A 158 4.11 18.49 -0.18
CA ALA A 158 4.67 19.69 -0.80
C ALA A 158 5.81 19.35 -1.76
N VAL A 159 6.65 18.36 -1.42
CA VAL A 159 7.67 17.82 -2.31
C VAL A 159 7.03 17.16 -3.53
N LEU A 160 6.11 16.22 -3.29
CA LEU A 160 5.48 15.44 -4.36
C LEU A 160 4.72 16.30 -5.39
N ARG A 161 4.15 17.43 -4.97
CA ARG A 161 3.50 18.38 -5.88
C ARG A 161 4.46 19.00 -6.91
N LYS A 162 5.77 19.04 -6.62
CA LYS A 162 6.78 19.48 -7.59
C LYS A 162 7.13 18.37 -8.59
N HIS A 163 6.78 17.12 -8.29
CA HIS A 163 7.09 15.93 -9.07
C HIS A 163 5.82 15.19 -9.51
N PRO A 164 4.97 15.77 -10.36
CA PRO A 164 3.63 15.25 -10.69
C PRO A 164 3.65 13.91 -11.45
N ARG A 165 4.82 13.47 -11.92
CA ARG A 165 5.01 12.17 -12.57
C ARG A 165 5.15 11.02 -11.59
N VAL A 166 5.51 11.32 -10.33
CA VAL A 166 5.70 10.32 -9.29
C VAL A 166 4.34 9.83 -8.79
N ILE A 167 4.09 8.56 -8.96
CA ILE A 167 2.89 7.89 -8.43
C ILE A 167 3.10 7.66 -6.94
N VAL A 168 2.16 8.09 -6.12
CA VAL A 168 2.19 7.84 -4.67
C VAL A 168 1.36 6.62 -4.37
N ALA A 169 2.04 5.54 -4.00
CA ALA A 169 1.39 4.32 -3.52
C ALA A 169 1.35 4.33 -1.98
N THR A 170 0.16 4.26 -1.40
CA THR A 170 0.02 4.21 0.06
C THR A 170 -0.46 2.84 0.51
N SER A 171 0.20 2.29 1.52
CA SER A 171 -0.21 1.05 2.16
C SER A 171 -0.29 1.29 3.67
N PRO A 172 -1.49 1.45 4.24
CA PRO A 172 -1.63 1.45 5.68
C PRO A 172 -1.38 0.04 6.19
N SER A 173 -0.57 -0.10 7.26
CA SER A 173 -0.52 -1.35 8.03
C SER A 173 -1.75 -1.41 8.92
N LEU A 174 -2.46 -2.52 8.87
CA LEU A 174 -3.59 -2.83 9.75
C LEU A 174 -3.07 -3.32 11.10
#